data_6c513cfb6afb72465a7412ceeedac160
#
_entry.id   6c513cfb6afb72465a7412ceeedac160
#
_cell.length_a   1.000
_cell.length_b   1.000
_cell.length_c   1.000
_cell.angle_alpha   90.00
_cell.angle_beta   90.00
_cell.angle_gamma   90.00
#
_symmetry.space_group_name_H-M   'P 1'
#
loop_
_entity.id
_entity.type
_entity.pdbx_description
1 polymer ?
#
loop_
_entity_poly.entity_id
_entity_poly.type
_entity_poly.pdbx_seq_one_letter_code
_entity_poly.pdbx_strand_id
1 'polypeptide(L)'
;MANRRMFSLSVIDTDKFLDMPVSSQLLYFHLGMRADDDGFVSSPKRIARTTNCGDDDLRILATKGYTIPFESGVVVIRHWRQNNQLRSDRYRETVCKNEKATLSIIDNIYIE
;
A
#
# COMPACT_ATOMS: atom_id res chain seq x y z
N MET A 1 -11.72 -1.68 13.18
CA MET A 1 -10.93 -1.72 11.93
C MET A 1 -11.86 -1.69 10.74
N ALA A 2 -11.56 -0.87 9.76
CA ALA A 2 -12.35 -0.82 8.55
C ALA A 2 -12.23 -2.14 7.79
N ASN A 3 -13.33 -2.64 7.24
CA ASN A 3 -13.32 -3.84 6.41
C ASN A 3 -13.61 -3.53 4.93
N ARG A 4 -13.54 -2.25 4.57
CA ARG A 4 -13.66 -1.77 3.19
C ARG A 4 -12.56 -0.76 2.91
N ARG A 5 -12.01 -0.82 1.69
CA ARG A 5 -11.03 0.16 1.22
C ARG A 5 -11.38 0.55 -0.22
N MET A 6 -10.91 1.73 -0.61
CA MET A 6 -11.13 2.26 -1.95
C MET A 6 -9.84 2.25 -2.74
N PHE A 7 -9.98 2.16 -4.06
CA PHE A 7 -8.85 2.26 -4.99
C PHE A 7 -9.23 3.24 -6.10
N SER A 8 -8.34 4.18 -6.36
CA SER A 8 -8.60 5.23 -7.34
C SER A 8 -8.23 4.77 -8.75
N LEU A 9 -9.09 5.05 -9.71
CA LEU A 9 -8.78 4.80 -11.11
C LEU A 9 -7.52 5.56 -11.54
N SER A 10 -7.26 6.73 -10.96
CA SER A 10 -6.05 7.49 -11.28
C SER A 10 -4.76 6.74 -10.94
N VAL A 11 -4.84 5.75 -10.06
CA VAL A 11 -3.69 4.90 -9.68
C VAL A 11 -3.69 3.59 -10.47
N ILE A 12 -4.83 2.90 -10.54
CA ILE A 12 -4.88 1.53 -11.06
C ILE A 12 -5.21 1.44 -12.54
N ASP A 13 -5.78 2.49 -13.13
CA ASP A 13 -6.14 2.48 -14.54
C ASP A 13 -5.11 3.27 -15.36
N THR A 14 -3.85 2.85 -15.24
CA THR A 14 -2.71 3.45 -15.95
C THR A 14 -1.93 2.35 -16.64
N ASP A 15 -1.24 2.70 -17.73
CA ASP A 15 -0.39 1.73 -18.43
C ASP A 15 0.66 1.14 -17.50
N LYS A 16 1.26 1.98 -16.66
CA LYS A 16 2.27 1.55 -15.71
C LYS A 16 1.76 0.45 -14.78
N PHE A 17 0.54 0.62 -14.25
CA PHE A 17 -0.05 -0.38 -13.35
C PHE A 17 -0.45 -1.63 -14.12
N LEU A 18 -1.11 -1.46 -15.25
CA LEU A 18 -1.65 -2.58 -16.03
C LEU A 18 -0.56 -3.39 -16.74
N ASP A 19 0.63 -2.82 -16.94
CA ASP A 19 1.78 -3.53 -17.50
C ASP A 19 2.48 -4.44 -16.50
N MET A 20 2.15 -4.34 -15.21
CA MET A 20 2.70 -5.27 -14.22
C MET A 20 2.13 -6.67 -14.39
N PRO A 21 2.87 -7.71 -13.95
CA PRO A 21 2.29 -9.08 -13.91
C PRO A 21 0.96 -9.09 -13.15
N VAL A 22 0.07 -9.97 -13.57
CA VAL A 22 -1.27 -10.09 -12.95
C VAL A 22 -1.15 -10.33 -11.45
N SER A 23 -0.21 -11.17 -11.03
CA SER A 23 0.00 -11.47 -9.61
C SER A 23 0.45 -10.24 -8.82
N SER A 24 1.24 -9.35 -9.44
CA SER A 24 1.65 -8.10 -8.81
C SER A 24 0.47 -7.15 -8.64
N GLN A 25 -0.37 -7.03 -9.66
CA GLN A 25 -1.60 -6.24 -9.58
C GLN A 25 -2.53 -6.80 -8.51
N LEU A 26 -2.71 -8.11 -8.47
CA LEU A 26 -3.52 -8.78 -7.46
C LEU A 26 -3.01 -8.50 -6.06
N LEU A 27 -1.71 -8.62 -5.86
CA LEU A 27 -1.10 -8.37 -4.55
C LEU A 27 -1.33 -6.94 -4.08
N TYR A 28 -1.27 -5.97 -5.00
CA TYR A 28 -1.54 -4.58 -4.66
C TYR A 28 -2.90 -4.43 -3.98
N PHE A 29 -3.93 -5.04 -4.55
CA PHE A 29 -5.27 -4.98 -3.99
C PHE A 29 -5.37 -5.69 -2.64
N HIS A 30 -4.72 -6.83 -2.49
CA HIS A 30 -4.71 -7.56 -1.22
C HIS A 30 -3.98 -6.79 -0.12
N LEU A 31 -2.87 -6.15 -0.45
CA LEU A 31 -2.15 -5.30 0.51
C LEU A 31 -3.00 -4.11 0.92
N GLY A 32 -3.61 -3.44 -0.06
CA GLY A 32 -4.45 -2.29 0.22
C GLY A 32 -5.65 -2.61 1.10
N MET A 33 -6.28 -3.75 0.86
CA MET A 33 -7.43 -4.17 1.67
C MET A 33 -7.06 -4.44 3.13
N ARG A 34 -5.81 -4.82 3.39
CA ARG A 34 -5.34 -5.18 4.73
C ARG A 34 -4.48 -4.11 5.38
N ALA A 35 -4.33 -2.97 4.72
CA ALA A 35 -3.57 -1.86 5.27
C ALA A 35 -4.33 -1.17 6.41
N ASP A 36 -3.58 -0.53 7.31
CA ASP A 36 -4.20 0.29 8.35
C ASP A 36 -4.70 1.63 7.76
N ASP A 37 -5.19 2.51 8.61
CA ASP A 37 -5.81 3.77 8.15
C ASP A 37 -4.80 4.75 7.53
N ASP A 38 -3.51 4.52 7.72
CA ASP A 38 -2.44 5.29 7.10
C ASP A 38 -1.80 4.58 5.90
N GLY A 39 -2.28 3.39 5.56
CA GLY A 39 -1.78 2.62 4.42
C GLY A 39 -0.61 1.71 4.72
N PHE A 40 -0.28 1.51 6.00
CA PHE A 40 0.81 0.61 6.39
C PHE A 40 0.35 -0.83 6.49
N VAL A 41 1.20 -1.74 6.03
CA VAL A 41 0.96 -3.18 6.04
C VAL A 41 2.11 -3.83 6.81
N SER A 42 1.79 -4.43 7.95
CA SER A 42 2.82 -4.96 8.85
C SER A 42 3.35 -6.33 8.44
N SER A 43 2.61 -7.10 7.62
CA SER A 43 2.97 -8.47 7.27
C SER A 43 2.85 -8.72 5.77
N PRO A 44 3.58 -7.97 4.91
CA PRO A 44 3.39 -8.09 3.46
C PRO A 44 3.76 -9.47 2.92
N LYS A 45 4.80 -10.11 3.46
CA LYS A 45 5.20 -11.46 2.99
C LYS A 45 4.17 -12.52 3.32
N ARG A 46 3.54 -12.41 4.49
CA ARG A 46 2.47 -13.33 4.87
C ARG A 46 1.27 -13.17 3.94
N ILE A 47 0.91 -11.94 3.64
CA ILE A 47 -0.21 -11.65 2.73
C ILE A 47 0.10 -12.19 1.34
N ALA A 48 1.32 -11.98 0.83
CA ALA A 48 1.72 -12.52 -0.46
C ALA A 48 1.54 -14.04 -0.50
N ARG A 49 2.00 -14.74 0.53
CA ARG A 49 1.88 -16.19 0.60
C ARG A 49 0.42 -16.66 0.66
N THR A 50 -0.39 -16.04 1.49
CA THR A 50 -1.78 -16.47 1.67
C THR A 50 -2.66 -16.16 0.45
N THR A 51 -2.24 -15.25 -0.41
CA THR A 51 -2.98 -14.88 -1.62
C THR A 51 -2.38 -15.52 -2.87
N ASN A 52 -1.44 -16.45 -2.70
CA ASN A 52 -0.75 -17.15 -3.80
C ASN A 52 0.04 -16.21 -4.71
N CYS A 53 0.58 -15.15 -4.14
CA CYS A 53 1.52 -14.25 -4.80
C CYS A 53 2.94 -14.56 -4.31
N GLY A 54 3.94 -14.10 -5.04
CA GLY A 54 5.34 -14.36 -4.70
C GLY A 54 6.05 -13.16 -4.10
N ASP A 55 7.23 -13.40 -3.54
CA ASP A 55 8.10 -12.32 -3.07
C ASP A 55 8.53 -11.41 -4.22
N ASP A 56 8.60 -11.95 -5.45
CA ASP A 56 8.88 -11.14 -6.64
C ASP A 56 7.82 -10.07 -6.87
N ASP A 57 6.56 -10.38 -6.56
CA ASP A 57 5.48 -9.41 -6.70
C ASP A 57 5.64 -8.24 -5.73
N LEU A 58 6.09 -8.51 -4.50
CA LEU A 58 6.43 -7.45 -3.55
C LEU A 58 7.54 -6.56 -4.09
N ARG A 59 8.57 -7.17 -4.68
CA ARG A 59 9.69 -6.44 -5.25
C ARG A 59 9.28 -5.58 -6.43
N ILE A 60 8.42 -6.10 -7.29
CA ILE A 60 7.90 -5.36 -8.45
C ILE A 60 7.11 -4.14 -7.98
N LEU A 61 6.23 -4.31 -6.99
CA LEU A 61 5.45 -3.18 -6.46
C LEU A 61 6.36 -2.08 -5.89
N ALA A 62 7.40 -2.46 -5.18
CA ALA A 62 8.37 -1.51 -4.63
C ALA A 62 9.15 -0.81 -5.75
N THR A 63 9.64 -1.58 -6.71
CA THR A 63 10.44 -1.05 -7.84
C THR A 63 9.62 -0.09 -8.70
N LYS A 64 8.35 -0.39 -8.90
CA LYS A 64 7.46 0.45 -9.71
C LYS A 64 6.89 1.63 -8.92
N GLY A 65 7.19 1.73 -7.62
CA GLY A 65 6.79 2.88 -6.82
C GLY A 65 5.38 2.81 -6.25
N TYR A 66 4.78 1.64 -6.18
CA TYR A 66 3.44 1.47 -5.58
C TYR A 66 3.49 1.23 -4.09
N THR A 67 4.61 0.69 -3.59
CA THR A 67 4.85 0.52 -2.16
C THR A 67 6.19 1.12 -1.78
N ILE A 68 6.33 1.49 -0.51
CA ILE A 68 7.60 1.90 0.06
C ILE A 68 7.94 0.88 1.14
N PRO A 69 8.98 0.03 0.94
CA PRO A 69 9.37 -0.93 1.95
C PRO A 69 10.30 -0.29 2.99
N PHE A 70 10.26 -0.82 4.21
CA PHE A 70 11.10 -0.40 5.32
C PHE A 70 11.93 -1.57 5.83
N GLU A 71 13.06 -1.29 6.47
CA GLU A 71 13.94 -2.32 7.04
C GLU A 71 13.22 -3.19 8.07
N SER A 72 12.24 -2.64 8.75
CA SER A 72 11.43 -3.37 9.73
C SER A 72 10.57 -4.48 9.12
N GLY A 73 10.48 -4.55 7.77
CA GLY A 73 9.64 -5.51 7.07
C GLY A 73 8.25 -4.99 6.76
N VAL A 74 7.92 -3.80 7.23
CA VAL A 74 6.64 -3.13 6.95
C VAL A 74 6.72 -2.47 5.58
N VAL A 75 5.58 -2.38 4.89
CA VAL A 75 5.46 -1.56 3.67
C VAL A 75 4.31 -0.58 3.86
N VAL A 76 4.36 0.53 3.12
CA VAL A 76 3.24 1.47 3.04
C VAL A 76 2.81 1.59 1.59
N ILE A 77 1.52 1.73 1.38
CA ILE A 77 0.96 1.99 0.05
C ILE A 77 1.23 3.46 -0.28
N ARG A 78 2.09 3.71 -1.28
CA ARG A 78 2.52 5.06 -1.63
C ARG A 78 1.35 5.99 -1.96
N HIS A 79 0.39 5.51 -2.72
CA HIS A 79 -0.76 6.30 -3.18
C HIS A 79 -1.97 6.18 -2.25
N TRP A 80 -1.72 5.90 -0.98
CA TRP A 80 -2.78 5.61 -0.02
C TRP A 80 -3.84 6.70 0.04
N ARG A 81 -3.41 7.95 0.16
CA ARG A 81 -4.34 9.07 0.31
C ARG A 81 -5.07 9.43 -0.97
N GLN A 82 -4.56 9.01 -2.13
CA GLN A 82 -5.29 9.10 -3.38
C GLN A 82 -6.40 8.05 -3.46
N ASN A 83 -6.15 6.88 -2.88
CA ASN A 83 -7.10 5.77 -2.87
C ASN A 83 -8.16 5.94 -1.80
N ASN A 84 -7.80 6.45 -0.62
CA ASN A 84 -8.69 6.45 0.54
C ASN A 84 -8.71 7.81 1.21
N GLN A 85 -9.93 8.27 1.51
CA GLN A 85 -10.15 9.43 2.37
C GLN A 85 -10.92 8.95 3.58
N LEU A 86 -10.37 9.17 4.78
CA LEU A 86 -10.98 8.74 6.01
C LEU A 86 -11.46 9.95 6.81
N ARG A 87 -12.66 9.87 7.34
CA ARG A 87 -13.19 10.91 8.20
C ARG A 87 -12.36 11.00 9.48
N SER A 88 -12.07 12.21 9.93
CA SER A 88 -11.22 12.43 11.09
C SER A 88 -11.75 11.77 12.36
N ASP A 89 -13.08 11.64 12.49
CA ASP A 89 -13.71 11.01 13.65
C ASP A 89 -13.55 9.47 13.66
N ARG A 90 -13.15 8.87 12.54
CA ARG A 90 -12.95 7.42 12.39
C ARG A 90 -11.50 7.02 12.20
N TYR A 91 -10.64 8.00 11.98
CA TYR A 91 -9.23 7.76 11.72
C TYR A 91 -8.50 7.26 12.97
N ARG A 92 -7.71 6.23 12.80
CA ARG A 92 -6.78 5.72 13.83
C ARG A 92 -5.37 5.74 13.25
N GLU A 93 -4.48 6.47 13.93
CA GLU A 93 -3.09 6.54 13.50
C GLU A 93 -2.45 5.15 13.51
N THR A 94 -1.57 4.92 12.53
CA THR A 94 -0.81 3.67 12.42
C THR A 94 0.03 3.42 13.68
N VAL A 95 0.24 2.14 13.99
CA VAL A 95 1.22 1.76 15.02
C VAL A 95 2.66 1.89 14.50
N CYS A 96 2.85 2.00 13.18
CA CYS A 96 4.15 2.16 12.53
C CYS A 96 4.60 3.64 12.55
N LYS A 97 4.64 4.24 13.73
CA LYS A 97 4.91 5.68 13.88
C LYS A 97 6.32 6.07 13.47
N ASN A 98 7.29 5.21 13.72
CA ASN A 98 8.68 5.49 13.35
C ASN A 98 8.85 5.54 11.84
N GLU A 99 8.24 4.61 11.14
CA GLU A 99 8.27 4.56 9.68
C GLU A 99 7.53 5.76 9.09
N LYS A 100 6.35 6.06 9.60
CA LYS A 100 5.55 7.20 9.14
C LYS A 100 6.30 8.53 9.30
N ALA A 101 7.06 8.66 10.39
CA ALA A 101 7.81 9.89 10.69
C ALA A 101 8.88 10.21 9.63
N THR A 102 9.34 9.21 8.87
CA THR A 102 10.34 9.40 7.81
C THR A 102 9.74 9.86 6.49
N LEU A 103 8.42 9.93 6.40
CA LEU A 103 7.71 10.22 5.16
C LEU A 103 7.14 11.63 5.16
N SER A 104 7.11 12.24 3.97
CA SER A 104 6.35 13.45 3.70
C SER A 104 5.14 13.11 2.86
N ILE A 105 4.15 13.99 2.80
CA ILE A 105 2.98 13.83 1.96
C ILE A 105 2.91 15.00 1.01
N ILE A 106 2.95 14.73 -0.30
CA ILE A 106 2.84 15.74 -1.35
C ILE A 106 1.81 15.22 -2.36
N ASP A 107 0.79 16.03 -2.64
CA ASP A 107 -0.29 15.68 -3.57
C ASP A 107 -0.94 14.33 -3.23
N ASN A 108 -1.14 14.06 -1.94
CA ASN A 108 -1.72 12.81 -1.43
C ASN A 108 -0.88 11.57 -1.73
N ILE A 109 0.43 11.74 -1.90
CA ILE A 109 1.38 10.65 -2.15
C ILE A 109 2.45 10.69 -1.06
N TYR A 110 2.80 9.53 -0.52
CA TYR A 110 3.93 9.43 0.40
C TYR A 110 5.25 9.59 -0.34
N ILE A 111 6.13 10.42 0.20
CA ILE A 111 7.46 10.69 -0.35
C ILE A 111 8.50 10.36 0.73
N GLU A 112 9.51 9.65 0.35
CA GLU A 112 10.64 9.27 1.22
C GLU A 112 11.55 10.44 1.59
#